data_ebf605bf8fbff3b5f814c0313ccf78ce
#
_entry.id   ebf605bf8fbff3b5f814c0313ccf78ce
#
_cell.length_a   1.000
_cell.length_b   1.000
_cell.length_c   1.000
_cell.angle_alpha   90.00
_cell.angle_beta   90.00
_cell.angle_gamma   90.00
#
_symmetry.space_group_name_H-M   'P 1'
#
loop_
_entity.id
_entity.type
_entity.pdbx_description
1 polymer ?
#
loop_
_entity_poly.entity_id
_entity_poly.type
_entity_poly.pdbx_seq_one_letter_code
_entity_poly.pdbx_strand_id
1 'polypeptide(L)'
;MTPLVKDRKTLLFILAAASPIAFATWQTLLNNFSIEVANFSGQEIGYLQSLREIPGFLAFTVIYVLLVIRQQNLAVLSLLLLGLGTALTGFFPTIVGLYITTVIMSVGFHYLETMQSSLSLQWLEKSEAPTVMGQLISVRSMATLASLGGLYIALQFVELNYTYIYSAAGFLTVAVALFCWMAIPHFKDDVVQKNALFLRKRYWLYYLLTFMAGARRQIFTVFAGFLLVEKFGFPLESMVLLVLANAAINIYVAPKIGKLISFIGERRALTLEYCGLIGIFLSYAVVDNVVIAIVLYILDHIFFSMAIAIKTYFQKIADPADISATAGISFTINHIAAVVLPAMLGLVWIVDHRAVFVIGAVIAVGSLILSQFIPTAPTQGNEIRWPIGETQAENN
;
A
#
# COMPACT_ATOMS: atom_id res chain seq x y z
N MET A 1 35.06 8.07 2.64
CA MET A 1 34.44 6.73 2.50
C MET A 1 33.79 6.66 1.14
N THR A 2 34.21 5.73 0.28
CA THR A 2 33.49 5.45 -0.98
C THR A 2 32.11 4.92 -0.62
N PRO A 3 31.01 5.46 -1.16
CA PRO A 3 29.68 5.00 -0.82
C PRO A 3 29.53 3.52 -1.21
N LEU A 4 29.12 2.69 -0.24
CA LEU A 4 28.89 1.25 -0.40
C LEU A 4 27.75 0.96 -1.38
N VAL A 5 26.85 1.91 -1.58
CA VAL A 5 25.68 1.81 -2.45
C VAL A 5 25.70 2.99 -3.43
N LYS A 6 25.82 2.70 -4.72
CA LYS A 6 25.92 3.72 -5.78
C LYS A 6 24.64 3.86 -6.62
N ASP A 7 23.58 3.12 -6.32
CA ASP A 7 22.42 3.00 -7.19
C ASP A 7 21.13 3.41 -6.48
N ARG A 8 20.34 4.25 -7.15
CA ARG A 8 19.00 4.69 -6.71
C ARG A 8 18.04 3.52 -6.45
N LYS A 9 18.08 2.48 -7.29
CA LYS A 9 17.25 1.28 -7.15
C LYS A 9 17.54 0.55 -5.85
N THR A 10 18.83 0.44 -5.47
CA THR A 10 19.22 -0.20 -4.22
C THR A 10 18.61 0.48 -3.01
N LEU A 11 18.53 1.82 -2.97
CA LEU A 11 17.82 2.51 -1.89
C LEU A 11 16.34 2.14 -1.86
N LEU A 12 15.67 2.10 -3.02
CA LEU A 12 14.25 1.69 -3.09
C LEU A 12 14.04 0.28 -2.53
N PHE A 13 14.94 -0.66 -2.86
CA PHE A 13 14.87 -2.04 -2.34
C PHE A 13 15.13 -2.12 -0.84
N ILE A 14 16.09 -1.36 -0.31
CA ILE A 14 16.36 -1.30 1.14
C ILE A 14 15.14 -0.74 1.88
N LEU A 15 14.55 0.36 1.40
CA LEU A 15 13.33 0.93 2.01
C LEU A 15 12.17 -0.06 1.97
N ALA A 16 11.99 -0.77 0.84
CA ALA A 16 10.96 -1.80 0.69
C ALA A 16 11.16 -2.99 1.64
N ALA A 17 12.41 -3.40 1.88
CA ALA A 17 12.74 -4.48 2.81
C ALA A 17 12.61 -4.05 4.28
N ALA A 18 12.98 -2.82 4.61
CA ALA A 18 13.02 -2.34 5.99
C ALA A 18 11.64 -2.01 6.57
N SER A 19 10.74 -1.45 5.76
CA SER A 19 9.40 -1.05 6.20
C SER A 19 8.60 -2.17 6.88
N PRO A 20 8.51 -3.40 6.34
CA PRO A 20 7.75 -4.48 6.95
C PRO A 20 8.33 -4.96 8.29
N ILE A 21 9.63 -4.81 8.53
CA ILE A 21 10.25 -5.24 9.79
C ILE A 21 9.56 -4.57 10.98
N ALA A 22 9.39 -3.27 10.94
CA ALA A 22 8.68 -2.53 11.97
C ALA A 22 7.16 -2.67 11.82
N PHE A 23 6.62 -2.37 10.63
CA PHE A 23 5.18 -2.25 10.43
C PHE A 23 4.43 -3.57 10.58
N ALA A 24 4.92 -4.68 9.96
CA ALA A 24 4.25 -5.95 10.06
C ALA A 24 4.30 -6.50 11.50
N THR A 25 5.43 -6.36 12.20
CA THR A 25 5.55 -6.74 13.61
C THR A 25 4.59 -5.94 14.48
N TRP A 26 4.56 -4.61 14.30
CA TRP A 26 3.66 -3.73 15.04
C TRP A 26 2.19 -4.10 14.82
N GLN A 27 1.78 -4.24 13.57
CA GLN A 27 0.41 -4.57 13.18
C GLN A 27 -0.06 -5.92 13.75
N THR A 28 0.83 -6.92 13.73
CA THR A 28 0.50 -8.29 14.19
C THR A 28 0.30 -8.33 15.70
N LEU A 29 1.11 -7.61 16.47
CA LEU A 29 1.09 -7.66 17.93
C LEU A 29 0.14 -6.65 18.57
N LEU A 30 -0.30 -5.63 17.83
CA LEU A 30 -1.02 -4.49 18.38
C LEU A 30 -2.24 -4.88 19.19
N ASN A 31 -3.10 -5.74 18.65
CA ASN A 31 -4.37 -6.08 19.31
C ASN A 31 -4.12 -6.81 20.62
N ASN A 32 -3.24 -7.81 20.61
CA ASN A 32 -2.91 -8.57 21.82
C ASN A 32 -2.26 -7.65 22.87
N PHE A 33 -1.27 -6.85 22.47
CA PHE A 33 -0.62 -5.91 23.38
C PHE A 33 -1.60 -4.89 23.99
N SER A 34 -2.50 -4.35 23.16
CA SER A 34 -3.50 -3.38 23.61
C SER A 34 -4.47 -3.98 24.64
N ILE A 35 -4.89 -5.24 24.44
CA ILE A 35 -5.83 -5.92 25.33
C ILE A 35 -5.13 -6.46 26.56
N GLU A 36 -4.04 -7.21 26.39
CA GLU A 36 -3.40 -7.99 27.45
C GLU A 36 -2.56 -7.13 28.39
N VAL A 37 -1.93 -6.07 27.86
CA VAL A 37 -0.98 -5.24 28.63
C VAL A 37 -1.52 -3.85 28.92
N ALA A 38 -2.13 -3.20 27.92
CA ALA A 38 -2.65 -1.84 28.08
C ALA A 38 -4.11 -1.78 28.55
N ASN A 39 -4.81 -2.93 28.65
CA ASN A 39 -6.20 -3.08 29.09
C ASN A 39 -7.20 -2.22 28.28
N PHE A 40 -7.01 -2.16 26.95
CA PHE A 40 -7.89 -1.43 26.07
C PHE A 40 -9.25 -2.11 25.96
N SER A 41 -10.29 -1.30 25.96
CA SER A 41 -11.61 -1.70 25.47
C SER A 41 -11.68 -1.61 23.93
N GLY A 42 -12.79 -2.11 23.35
CA GLY A 42 -13.04 -1.94 21.92
C GLY A 42 -13.11 -0.48 21.48
N GLN A 43 -13.49 0.44 22.38
CA GLN A 43 -13.56 1.87 22.09
C GLN A 43 -12.15 2.47 21.90
N GLU A 44 -11.22 2.19 22.83
CA GLU A 44 -9.85 2.68 22.73
C GLU A 44 -9.12 2.10 21.50
N ILE A 45 -9.34 0.81 21.18
CA ILE A 45 -8.82 0.20 19.95
C ILE A 45 -9.38 0.89 18.71
N GLY A 46 -10.68 1.17 18.69
CA GLY A 46 -11.30 1.91 17.59
C GLY A 46 -10.68 3.30 17.38
N TYR A 47 -10.46 4.05 18.46
CA TYR A 47 -9.78 5.36 18.38
C TYR A 47 -8.32 5.24 17.92
N LEU A 48 -7.60 4.22 18.38
CA LEU A 48 -6.21 3.97 17.97
C LEU A 48 -6.12 3.69 16.46
N GLN A 49 -7.02 2.86 15.93
CA GLN A 49 -7.07 2.56 14.49
C GLN A 49 -7.42 3.81 13.67
N SER A 50 -8.34 4.65 14.16
CA SER A 50 -8.67 5.93 13.51
C SER A 50 -7.49 6.89 13.51
N LEU A 51 -6.79 7.02 14.64
CA LEU A 51 -5.57 7.84 14.75
C LEU A 51 -4.48 7.36 13.81
N ARG A 52 -4.34 6.05 13.60
CA ARG A 52 -3.39 5.47 12.66
C ARG A 52 -3.64 5.91 11.21
N GLU A 53 -4.89 6.08 10.80
CA GLU A 53 -5.22 6.42 9.42
C GLU A 53 -5.13 7.94 9.13
N ILE A 54 -5.13 8.80 10.16
CA ILE A 54 -5.04 10.26 9.98
C ILE A 54 -3.80 10.68 9.17
N PRO A 55 -2.57 10.21 9.45
CA PRO A 55 -1.40 10.57 8.64
C PRO A 55 -1.51 10.15 7.18
N GLY A 56 -2.20 9.05 6.89
CA GLY A 56 -2.49 8.63 5.51
C GLY A 56 -3.44 9.59 4.78
N PHE A 57 -4.50 10.01 5.44
CA PHE A 57 -5.40 11.03 4.94
C PHE A 57 -4.69 12.38 4.75
N LEU A 58 -3.76 12.73 5.64
CA LEU A 58 -2.97 13.96 5.58
C LEU A 58 -1.70 13.85 4.72
N ALA A 59 -1.53 12.77 3.94
CA ALA A 59 -0.31 12.56 3.15
C ALA A 59 -0.01 13.70 2.14
N PHE A 60 -1.01 14.47 1.72
CA PHE A 60 -0.78 15.67 0.90
C PHE A 60 0.12 16.71 1.59
N THR A 61 0.19 16.72 2.93
CA THR A 61 1.03 17.65 3.69
C THR A 61 2.52 17.41 3.50
N VAL A 62 2.91 16.24 2.97
CA VAL A 62 4.28 15.95 2.51
C VAL A 62 4.82 17.07 1.62
N ILE A 63 3.98 17.69 0.79
CA ILE A 63 4.36 18.77 -0.11
C ILE A 63 5.00 19.93 0.66
N TYR A 64 4.45 20.29 1.82
CA TYR A 64 4.99 21.37 2.65
C TYR A 64 6.30 20.99 3.34
N VAL A 65 6.44 19.72 3.71
CA VAL A 65 7.70 19.18 4.29
C VAL A 65 8.81 19.21 3.24
N LEU A 66 8.47 18.95 1.99
CA LEU A 66 9.42 18.99 0.86
C LEU A 66 9.92 20.40 0.50
N LEU A 67 9.32 21.46 1.04
CA LEU A 67 9.89 22.81 0.94
C LEU A 67 11.21 22.95 1.72
N VAL A 68 11.39 22.11 2.76
CA VAL A 68 12.53 22.19 3.70
C VAL A 68 13.45 20.98 3.58
N ILE A 69 12.89 19.80 3.31
CA ILE A 69 13.62 18.52 3.32
C ILE A 69 13.56 17.88 1.93
N ARG A 70 14.70 17.38 1.42
CA ARG A 70 14.75 16.65 0.15
C ARG A 70 14.00 15.31 0.26
N GLN A 71 13.39 14.85 -0.83
CA GLN A 71 12.58 13.63 -0.88
C GLN A 71 13.31 12.39 -0.35
N GLN A 72 14.58 12.18 -0.75
CA GLN A 72 15.39 11.08 -0.26
C GLN A 72 15.58 11.14 1.26
N ASN A 73 15.88 12.31 1.80
CA ASN A 73 16.06 12.49 3.25
C ASN A 73 14.73 12.28 4.00
N LEU A 74 13.63 12.74 3.42
CA LEU A 74 12.31 12.53 4.00
C LEU A 74 11.94 11.05 4.01
N ALA A 75 12.26 10.29 2.96
CA ALA A 75 12.05 8.84 2.95
C ALA A 75 12.83 8.13 4.08
N VAL A 76 14.10 8.49 4.27
CA VAL A 76 14.94 7.91 5.34
C VAL A 76 14.47 8.34 6.73
N LEU A 77 14.13 9.63 6.90
CA LEU A 77 13.54 10.15 8.15
C LEU A 77 12.22 9.46 8.48
N SER A 78 11.40 9.22 7.48
CA SER A 78 10.13 8.51 7.64
C SER A 78 10.34 7.05 8.08
N LEU A 79 11.34 6.36 7.51
CA LEU A 79 11.73 5.02 7.97
C LEU A 79 12.23 5.05 9.43
N LEU A 80 12.99 6.07 9.81
CA LEU A 80 13.45 6.28 11.19
C LEU A 80 12.27 6.49 12.14
N LEU A 81 11.30 7.34 11.78
CA LEU A 81 10.10 7.56 12.59
C LEU A 81 9.25 6.30 12.72
N LEU A 82 9.09 5.52 11.63
CA LEU A 82 8.42 4.22 11.65
C LEU A 82 9.08 3.29 12.66
N GLY A 83 10.42 3.16 12.60
CA GLY A 83 11.19 2.34 13.54
C GLY A 83 11.09 2.82 14.97
N LEU A 84 11.25 4.13 15.23
CA LEU A 84 11.15 4.72 16.57
C LEU A 84 9.77 4.54 17.17
N GLY A 85 8.70 4.85 16.42
CA GLY A 85 7.33 4.67 16.89
C GLY A 85 7.04 3.22 17.26
N THR A 86 7.53 2.27 16.46
CA THR A 86 7.43 0.84 16.74
C THR A 86 8.24 0.46 17.99
N ALA A 87 9.52 0.86 18.07
CA ALA A 87 10.38 0.53 19.19
C ALA A 87 9.83 1.03 20.54
N LEU A 88 9.25 2.23 20.54
CA LEU A 88 8.72 2.88 21.74
C LEU A 88 7.37 2.29 22.17
N THR A 89 6.61 1.64 21.28
CA THR A 89 5.27 1.12 21.60
C THR A 89 5.26 0.25 22.86
N GLY A 90 6.21 -0.66 22.99
CA GLY A 90 6.26 -1.59 24.13
C GLY A 90 6.59 -0.94 25.49
N PHE A 91 7.14 0.27 25.50
CA PHE A 91 7.50 0.99 26.74
C PHE A 91 6.35 1.84 27.30
N PHE A 92 5.32 2.09 26.51
CA PHE A 92 4.23 2.98 26.89
C PHE A 92 2.86 2.27 26.83
N PRO A 93 2.61 1.25 27.68
CA PRO A 93 1.37 0.48 27.68
C PRO A 93 0.22 1.26 28.37
N THR A 94 -0.03 2.48 27.92
CA THR A 94 -1.10 3.34 28.38
C THR A 94 -1.88 3.87 27.18
N ILE A 95 -3.13 4.29 27.37
CA ILE A 95 -3.98 4.83 26.29
C ILE A 95 -3.26 5.97 25.56
N VAL A 96 -2.77 6.96 26.29
CA VAL A 96 -2.07 8.13 25.72
C VAL A 96 -0.74 7.73 25.07
N GLY A 97 0.01 6.85 25.74
CA GLY A 97 1.30 6.37 25.24
C GLY A 97 1.16 5.62 23.92
N LEU A 98 0.19 4.70 23.84
CA LEU A 98 -0.09 3.97 22.60
C LEU A 98 -0.60 4.89 21.48
N TYR A 99 -1.44 5.87 21.78
CA TYR A 99 -1.87 6.83 20.78
C TYR A 99 -0.70 7.64 20.21
N ILE A 100 0.18 8.14 21.06
CA ILE A 100 1.36 8.91 20.63
C ILE A 100 2.32 8.06 19.79
N THR A 101 2.69 6.87 20.28
CA THR A 101 3.61 5.98 19.56
C THR A 101 3.01 5.51 18.24
N THR A 102 1.70 5.26 18.19
CA THR A 102 0.97 4.94 16.96
C THR A 102 1.01 6.08 15.95
N VAL A 103 0.80 7.33 16.39
CA VAL A 103 0.88 8.49 15.49
C VAL A 103 2.29 8.65 14.93
N ILE A 104 3.33 8.53 15.76
CA ILE A 104 4.74 8.62 15.32
C ILE A 104 5.03 7.53 14.28
N MET A 105 4.69 6.27 14.59
CA MET A 105 4.86 5.14 13.69
C MET A 105 4.11 5.37 12.38
N SER A 106 2.86 5.81 12.46
CA SER A 106 1.99 6.00 11.32
C SER A 106 2.42 7.15 10.41
N VAL A 107 2.86 8.28 10.95
CA VAL A 107 3.49 9.37 10.15
C VAL A 107 4.68 8.80 9.39
N GLY A 108 5.55 8.04 10.08
CA GLY A 108 6.69 7.38 9.45
C GLY A 108 6.25 6.47 8.32
N PHE A 109 5.28 5.60 8.54
CA PHE A 109 4.79 4.65 7.54
C PHE A 109 4.19 5.35 6.32
N HIS A 110 3.24 6.26 6.51
CA HIS A 110 2.50 6.88 5.39
C HIS A 110 3.38 7.83 4.56
N TYR A 111 4.29 8.56 5.23
CA TYR A 111 5.23 9.43 4.51
C TYR A 111 6.29 8.61 3.75
N LEU A 112 6.76 7.48 4.33
CA LEU A 112 7.65 6.55 3.64
C LEU A 112 6.99 5.98 2.39
N GLU A 113 5.75 5.49 2.49
CA GLU A 113 4.99 4.95 1.35
C GLU A 113 4.80 6.00 0.25
N THR A 114 4.48 7.23 0.64
CA THR A 114 4.35 8.36 -0.29
C THR A 114 5.67 8.67 -0.99
N MET A 115 6.77 8.76 -0.24
CA MET A 115 8.09 9.04 -0.79
C MET A 115 8.61 7.89 -1.63
N GLN A 116 8.44 6.64 -1.20
CA GLN A 116 8.86 5.47 -1.99
C GLN A 116 8.09 5.40 -3.32
N SER A 117 6.80 5.72 -3.31
CA SER A 117 6.02 5.82 -4.56
C SER A 117 6.53 6.94 -5.46
N SER A 118 6.75 8.13 -4.90
CA SER A 118 7.26 9.29 -5.64
C SER A 118 8.64 9.03 -6.24
N LEU A 119 9.59 8.55 -5.43
CA LEU A 119 10.95 8.25 -5.87
C LEU A 119 10.99 7.12 -6.90
N SER A 120 10.14 6.10 -6.76
CA SER A 120 10.04 5.05 -7.77
C SER A 120 9.60 5.59 -9.13
N LEU A 121 8.61 6.50 -9.15
CA LEU A 121 8.13 7.10 -10.40
C LEU A 121 9.14 8.07 -11.03
N GLN A 122 10.02 8.68 -10.23
CA GLN A 122 11.05 9.60 -10.71
C GLN A 122 12.33 8.90 -11.17
N TRP A 123 12.73 7.83 -10.46
CA TRP A 123 14.04 7.21 -10.64
C TRP A 123 14.04 6.01 -11.58
N LEU A 124 12.88 5.38 -11.79
CA LEU A 124 12.76 4.23 -12.68
C LEU A 124 12.41 4.68 -14.10
N GLU A 125 13.06 4.10 -15.09
CA GLU A 125 12.68 4.29 -16.47
C GLU A 125 11.27 3.74 -16.74
N LYS A 126 10.50 4.43 -17.57
CA LYS A 126 9.10 4.07 -17.87
C LYS A 126 8.94 2.64 -18.38
N SER A 127 9.94 2.13 -19.10
CA SER A 127 9.95 0.77 -19.66
C SER A 127 10.14 -0.31 -18.59
N GLU A 128 10.94 -0.04 -17.54
CA GLU A 128 11.26 -1.00 -16.48
C GLU A 128 10.42 -0.84 -15.22
N ALA A 129 9.80 0.33 -15.03
CA ALA A 129 9.08 0.67 -13.81
C ALA A 129 8.06 -0.40 -13.36
N PRO A 130 7.20 -0.97 -14.24
CA PRO A 130 6.26 -2.01 -13.82
C PRO A 130 6.98 -3.24 -13.24
N THR A 131 8.07 -3.68 -13.89
CA THR A 131 8.85 -4.84 -13.46
C THR A 131 9.53 -4.60 -12.11
N VAL A 132 10.20 -3.45 -11.96
CA VAL A 132 10.91 -3.11 -10.70
C VAL A 132 9.91 -2.90 -9.57
N MET A 133 8.75 -2.27 -9.81
CA MET A 133 7.69 -2.14 -8.81
C MET A 133 7.16 -3.51 -8.35
N GLY A 134 7.01 -4.47 -9.27
CA GLY A 134 6.70 -5.86 -8.92
C GLY A 134 7.78 -6.51 -8.05
N GLN A 135 9.05 -6.25 -8.34
CA GLN A 135 10.17 -6.72 -7.52
C GLN A 135 10.18 -6.07 -6.13
N LEU A 136 9.83 -4.78 -6.01
CA LEU A 136 9.69 -4.10 -4.71
C LEU A 136 8.60 -4.74 -3.86
N ILE A 137 7.46 -5.13 -4.44
CA ILE A 137 6.42 -5.90 -3.74
C ILE A 137 6.97 -7.26 -3.29
N SER A 138 7.71 -7.96 -4.15
CA SER A 138 8.36 -9.24 -3.81
C SER A 138 9.31 -9.11 -2.61
N VAL A 139 10.19 -8.11 -2.63
CA VAL A 139 11.13 -7.85 -1.52
C VAL A 139 10.41 -7.50 -0.24
N ARG A 140 9.36 -6.68 -0.30
CA ARG A 140 8.48 -6.37 0.84
C ARG A 140 7.85 -7.64 1.41
N SER A 141 7.35 -8.52 0.55
CA SER A 141 6.75 -9.79 0.95
C SER A 141 7.77 -10.74 1.59
N MET A 142 9.00 -10.81 1.05
CA MET A 142 10.10 -11.56 1.67
C MET A 142 10.44 -11.05 3.07
N ALA A 143 10.53 -9.73 3.23
CA ALA A 143 10.81 -9.12 4.53
C ALA A 143 9.66 -9.36 5.53
N THR A 144 8.40 -9.28 5.09
CA THR A 144 7.23 -9.62 5.90
C THR A 144 7.29 -11.08 6.37
N LEU A 145 7.53 -12.00 5.44
CA LEU A 145 7.63 -13.43 5.74
C LEU A 145 8.77 -13.73 6.72
N ALA A 146 9.94 -13.11 6.51
CA ALA A 146 11.11 -13.27 7.39
C ALA A 146 10.84 -12.69 8.78
N SER A 147 10.21 -11.51 8.87
CA SER A 147 9.92 -10.85 10.15
C SER A 147 8.87 -11.63 10.95
N LEU A 148 7.74 -11.98 10.35
CA LEU A 148 6.67 -12.72 11.03
C LEU A 148 7.04 -14.19 11.26
N GLY A 149 7.72 -14.82 10.31
CA GLY A 149 8.23 -16.20 10.47
C GLY A 149 9.30 -16.28 11.56
N GLY A 150 10.23 -15.32 11.59
CA GLY A 150 11.22 -15.19 12.65
C GLY A 150 10.59 -14.95 14.01
N LEU A 151 9.59 -14.09 14.09
CA LEU A 151 8.80 -13.87 15.31
C LEU A 151 8.12 -15.17 15.76
N TYR A 152 7.42 -15.86 14.86
CA TYR A 152 6.74 -17.13 15.17
C TYR A 152 7.72 -18.17 15.74
N ILE A 153 8.89 -18.32 15.12
CA ILE A 153 9.93 -19.24 15.59
C ILE A 153 10.43 -18.80 16.98
N ALA A 154 10.72 -17.51 17.17
CA ALA A 154 11.23 -17.00 18.45
C ALA A 154 10.25 -17.28 19.59
N LEU A 155 8.94 -17.16 19.36
CA LEU A 155 7.89 -17.43 20.36
C LEU A 155 7.80 -18.90 20.79
N GLN A 156 8.40 -19.84 20.05
CA GLN A 156 8.50 -21.25 20.48
C GLN A 156 9.58 -21.50 21.54
N PHE A 157 10.56 -20.59 21.64
CA PHE A 157 11.74 -20.76 22.49
C PHE A 157 11.85 -19.72 23.62
N VAL A 158 11.13 -18.61 23.50
CA VAL A 158 11.22 -17.47 24.41
C VAL A 158 9.83 -17.04 24.84
N GLU A 159 9.64 -16.78 26.13
CA GLU A 159 8.40 -16.17 26.61
C GLU A 159 8.16 -14.81 25.90
N LEU A 160 6.92 -14.58 25.52
CA LEU A 160 6.51 -13.39 24.78
C LEU A 160 6.68 -12.15 25.65
N ASN A 161 7.71 -11.36 25.37
CA ASN A 161 7.85 -10.01 25.93
C ASN A 161 7.64 -8.98 24.82
N TYR A 162 6.48 -8.38 24.81
CA TYR A 162 6.09 -7.38 23.80
C TYR A 162 7.10 -6.25 23.67
N THR A 163 7.65 -5.76 24.80
CA THR A 163 8.62 -4.67 24.81
C THR A 163 9.88 -5.04 24.04
N TYR A 164 10.43 -6.23 24.27
CA TYR A 164 11.62 -6.68 23.53
C TYR A 164 11.35 -6.89 22.05
N ILE A 165 10.19 -7.43 21.68
CA ILE A 165 9.85 -7.67 20.26
C ILE A 165 9.67 -6.35 19.51
N TYR A 166 8.90 -5.40 20.09
CA TYR A 166 8.74 -4.07 19.50
C TYR A 166 10.08 -3.32 19.40
N SER A 167 10.89 -3.40 20.47
CA SER A 167 12.22 -2.76 20.49
C SER A 167 13.15 -3.38 19.44
N ALA A 168 13.21 -4.71 19.33
CA ALA A 168 14.08 -5.38 18.36
C ALA A 168 13.69 -5.01 16.91
N ALA A 169 12.41 -5.12 16.55
CA ALA A 169 11.94 -4.77 15.23
C ALA A 169 12.12 -3.27 14.92
N GLY A 170 11.75 -2.42 15.87
CA GLY A 170 11.86 -0.97 15.72
C GLY A 170 13.31 -0.48 15.63
N PHE A 171 14.20 -0.91 16.54
CA PHE A 171 15.61 -0.50 16.49
C PHE A 171 16.38 -1.10 15.33
N LEU A 172 16.02 -2.30 14.85
CA LEU A 172 16.59 -2.83 13.60
C LEU A 172 16.20 -1.92 12.42
N THR A 173 14.95 -1.47 12.36
CA THR A 173 14.49 -0.53 11.32
C THR A 173 15.19 0.82 11.45
N VAL A 174 15.37 1.34 12.66
CA VAL A 174 16.18 2.56 12.94
C VAL A 174 17.62 2.38 12.46
N ALA A 175 18.25 1.23 12.76
CA ALA A 175 19.62 0.96 12.32
C ALA A 175 19.74 0.96 10.79
N VAL A 176 18.75 0.39 10.08
CA VAL A 176 18.70 0.45 8.60
C VAL A 176 18.51 1.89 8.13
N ALA A 177 17.66 2.69 8.77
CA ALA A 177 17.49 4.10 8.43
C ALA A 177 18.79 4.90 8.61
N LEU A 178 19.49 4.70 9.73
CA LEU A 178 20.79 5.33 9.99
C LEU A 178 21.87 4.85 8.99
N PHE A 179 21.86 3.56 8.65
CA PHE A 179 22.74 3.04 7.60
C PHE A 179 22.46 3.75 6.27
N CYS A 180 21.19 3.88 5.86
CA CYS A 180 20.83 4.61 4.64
C CYS A 180 21.30 6.06 4.69
N TRP A 181 21.15 6.73 5.84
CA TRP A 181 21.58 8.11 6.03
C TRP A 181 23.09 8.30 5.87
N MET A 182 23.89 7.37 6.42
CA MET A 182 25.36 7.47 6.45
C MET A 182 26.04 6.88 5.20
N ALA A 183 25.52 5.79 4.67
CA ALA A 183 26.22 4.97 3.65
C ALA A 183 25.73 5.22 2.22
N ILE A 184 24.51 5.80 2.05
CA ILE A 184 23.96 6.05 0.72
C ILE A 184 24.18 7.51 0.33
N PRO A 185 24.77 7.77 -0.85
CA PRO A 185 24.99 9.14 -1.30
C PRO A 185 23.66 9.84 -1.60
N HIS A 186 23.66 11.15 -1.49
CA HIS A 186 22.56 11.96 -1.95
C HIS A 186 22.54 11.96 -3.48
N PHE A 187 21.49 11.39 -4.06
CA PHE A 187 21.32 11.44 -5.51
C PHE A 187 20.80 12.83 -5.93
N LYS A 188 21.35 13.33 -7.03
CA LYS A 188 20.88 14.60 -7.60
C LYS A 188 19.51 14.36 -8.24
N ASP A 189 18.59 15.27 -8.00
CA ASP A 189 17.28 15.24 -8.68
C ASP A 189 17.48 15.56 -10.17
N ASP A 190 16.92 14.72 -11.05
CA ASP A 190 17.00 14.93 -12.50
C ASP A 190 16.07 16.08 -12.93
N VAL A 191 14.97 16.26 -12.20
CA VAL A 191 13.97 17.31 -12.43
C VAL A 191 13.57 17.94 -11.11
N VAL A 192 13.57 19.27 -11.06
CA VAL A 192 13.09 20.03 -9.90
C VAL A 192 11.59 19.81 -9.74
N GLN A 193 11.18 19.32 -8.60
CA GLN A 193 9.78 19.02 -8.30
C GLN A 193 9.01 20.30 -7.91
N LYS A 194 7.76 20.38 -8.35
CA LYS A 194 6.85 21.45 -7.94
C LYS A 194 6.25 21.15 -6.58
N ASN A 195 6.73 21.82 -5.55
CA ASN A 195 6.25 21.67 -4.18
C ASN A 195 5.07 22.61 -3.92
N ALA A 196 3.94 22.34 -4.58
CA ALA A 196 2.70 23.09 -4.41
C ALA A 196 1.50 22.13 -4.47
N LEU A 197 0.45 22.46 -3.74
CA LEU A 197 -0.79 21.69 -3.77
C LEU A 197 -1.58 22.08 -5.03
N PHE A 198 -1.72 21.15 -5.95
CA PHE A 198 -2.53 21.35 -7.16
C PHE A 198 -3.13 20.05 -7.66
N LEU A 199 -4.32 20.13 -8.22
CA LEU A 199 -4.97 19.05 -8.95
C LEU A 199 -4.99 19.42 -10.44
N ARG A 200 -4.16 18.76 -11.24
CA ARG A 200 -4.16 18.98 -12.70
C ARG A 200 -5.38 18.32 -13.32
N LYS A 201 -6.22 19.11 -13.99
CA LYS A 201 -7.41 18.59 -14.70
C LYS A 201 -7.08 17.43 -15.66
N ARG A 202 -5.92 17.48 -16.34
CA ARG A 202 -5.48 16.43 -17.26
C ARG A 202 -5.23 15.07 -16.59
N TYR A 203 -5.01 15.01 -15.25
CA TYR A 203 -4.81 13.76 -14.51
C TYR A 203 -6.10 13.24 -13.86
N TRP A 204 -7.28 13.77 -14.19
CA TRP A 204 -8.54 13.40 -13.55
C TRP A 204 -8.81 11.88 -13.58
N LEU A 205 -8.50 11.21 -14.70
CA LEU A 205 -8.68 9.77 -14.84
C LEU A 205 -7.80 9.00 -13.86
N TYR A 206 -6.53 9.42 -13.70
CA TYR A 206 -5.63 8.83 -12.72
C TYR A 206 -6.15 9.01 -11.28
N TYR A 207 -6.62 10.19 -10.92
CA TYR A 207 -7.18 10.43 -9.58
C TYR A 207 -8.42 9.56 -9.32
N LEU A 208 -9.29 9.44 -10.30
CA LEU A 208 -10.51 8.64 -10.17
C LEU A 208 -10.20 7.13 -10.09
N LEU A 209 -9.26 6.63 -10.90
CA LEU A 209 -8.77 5.25 -10.81
C LEU A 209 -8.10 4.97 -9.45
N THR A 210 -7.36 5.94 -8.91
CA THR A 210 -6.73 5.84 -7.58
C THR A 210 -7.78 5.79 -6.47
N PHE A 211 -8.83 6.62 -6.54
CA PHE A 211 -9.95 6.58 -5.60
C PHE A 211 -10.68 5.22 -5.65
N MET A 212 -11.00 4.74 -6.87
CA MET A 212 -11.65 3.45 -7.07
C MET A 212 -10.78 2.29 -6.57
N ALA A 213 -9.45 2.36 -6.75
CA ALA A 213 -8.54 1.36 -6.22
C ALA A 213 -8.53 1.34 -4.68
N GLY A 214 -8.54 2.52 -4.04
CA GLY A 214 -8.70 2.65 -2.60
C GLY A 214 -10.01 2.05 -2.10
N ALA A 215 -11.11 2.34 -2.80
CA ALA A 215 -12.44 1.84 -2.46
C ALA A 215 -12.50 0.29 -2.52
N ARG A 216 -12.02 -0.31 -3.61
CA ARG A 216 -11.97 -1.77 -3.75
C ARG A 216 -11.09 -2.42 -2.69
N ARG A 217 -9.93 -1.81 -2.41
CA ARG A 217 -9.02 -2.31 -1.39
C ARG A 217 -9.72 -2.48 -0.03
N GLN A 218 -10.58 -1.55 0.37
CA GLN A 218 -11.29 -1.67 1.64
C GLN A 218 -12.24 -2.86 1.68
N ILE A 219 -12.88 -3.20 0.57
CA ILE A 219 -13.81 -4.32 0.50
C ILE A 219 -13.07 -5.63 0.76
N PHE A 220 -11.93 -5.87 0.13
CA PHE A 220 -11.23 -7.13 0.33
C PHE A 220 -10.40 -7.15 1.62
N THR A 221 -9.71 -6.05 1.99
CA THR A 221 -8.87 -6.06 3.20
C THR A 221 -9.68 -6.15 4.48
N VAL A 222 -10.87 -5.56 4.51
CA VAL A 222 -11.75 -5.57 5.69
C VAL A 222 -12.77 -6.69 5.58
N PHE A 223 -13.60 -6.69 4.54
CA PHE A 223 -14.81 -7.52 4.51
C PHE A 223 -14.55 -8.95 4.02
N ALA A 224 -13.57 -9.20 3.15
CA ALA A 224 -13.22 -10.57 2.80
C ALA A 224 -12.58 -11.33 3.97
N GLY A 225 -11.70 -10.66 4.73
CA GLY A 225 -11.17 -11.23 5.99
C GLY A 225 -12.27 -11.43 7.02
N PHE A 226 -13.16 -10.47 7.18
CA PHE A 226 -14.29 -10.55 8.12
C PHE A 226 -15.26 -11.68 7.75
N LEU A 227 -15.54 -11.90 6.46
CA LEU A 227 -16.34 -13.03 5.98
C LEU A 227 -15.76 -14.38 6.40
N LEU A 228 -14.44 -14.55 6.29
CA LEU A 228 -13.77 -15.79 6.69
C LEU A 228 -13.96 -16.06 8.18
N VAL A 229 -13.86 -15.04 9.02
CA VAL A 229 -14.01 -15.19 10.47
C VAL A 229 -15.49 -15.36 10.86
N GLU A 230 -16.37 -14.47 10.41
CA GLU A 230 -17.76 -14.44 10.86
C GLU A 230 -18.58 -15.60 10.27
N LYS A 231 -18.50 -15.82 8.95
CA LYS A 231 -19.32 -16.84 8.28
C LYS A 231 -18.74 -18.25 8.42
N PHE A 232 -17.42 -18.38 8.34
CA PHE A 232 -16.75 -19.70 8.30
C PHE A 232 -16.03 -20.07 9.60
N GLY A 233 -16.06 -19.20 10.63
CA GLY A 233 -15.41 -19.46 11.92
C GLY A 233 -13.90 -19.64 11.79
N PHE A 234 -13.27 -18.94 10.84
CA PHE A 234 -11.84 -19.10 10.53
C PHE A 234 -10.98 -18.62 11.71
N PRO A 235 -10.19 -19.49 12.35
CA PRO A 235 -9.46 -19.12 13.55
C PRO A 235 -8.30 -18.17 13.24
N LEU A 236 -7.85 -17.42 14.26
CA LEU A 236 -6.79 -16.42 14.14
C LEU A 236 -5.51 -17.00 13.52
N GLU A 237 -5.10 -18.20 13.98
CA GLU A 237 -3.90 -18.87 13.48
C GLU A 237 -3.98 -19.13 11.97
N SER A 238 -5.15 -19.51 11.49
CA SER A 238 -5.39 -19.75 10.07
C SER A 238 -5.40 -18.44 9.26
N MET A 239 -5.91 -17.33 9.84
CA MET A 239 -5.79 -16.00 9.23
C MET A 239 -4.33 -15.57 9.09
N VAL A 240 -3.50 -15.79 10.11
CA VAL A 240 -2.07 -15.50 10.06
C VAL A 240 -1.38 -16.33 8.98
N LEU A 241 -1.67 -17.65 8.90
CA LEU A 241 -1.14 -18.52 7.86
C LEU A 241 -1.57 -18.06 6.45
N LEU A 242 -2.80 -17.58 6.30
CA LEU A 242 -3.29 -17.06 5.03
C LEU A 242 -2.55 -15.78 4.59
N VAL A 243 -2.27 -14.89 5.53
CA VAL A 243 -1.43 -13.69 5.28
C VAL A 243 -0.01 -14.10 4.88
N LEU A 244 0.59 -15.06 5.58
CA LEU A 244 1.92 -15.60 5.25
C LEU A 244 1.93 -16.29 3.88
N ALA A 245 0.89 -17.07 3.56
CA ALA A 245 0.73 -17.69 2.25
C ALA A 245 0.65 -16.63 1.13
N ASN A 246 -0.14 -15.56 1.32
CA ASN A 246 -0.18 -14.45 0.39
C ASN A 246 1.18 -13.76 0.21
N ALA A 247 1.92 -13.54 1.29
CA ALA A 247 3.27 -13.00 1.21
C ALA A 247 4.19 -13.93 0.40
N ALA A 248 4.16 -15.24 0.68
CA ALA A 248 4.94 -16.23 -0.06
C ALA A 248 4.59 -16.26 -1.55
N ILE A 249 3.30 -16.20 -1.90
CA ILE A 249 2.83 -16.16 -3.29
C ILE A 249 3.31 -14.87 -3.98
N ASN A 250 3.21 -13.72 -3.32
CA ASN A 250 3.61 -12.43 -3.88
C ASN A 250 5.12 -12.34 -4.17
N ILE A 251 5.96 -13.09 -3.46
CA ILE A 251 7.39 -13.18 -3.77
C ILE A 251 7.62 -13.57 -5.24
N TYR A 252 6.85 -14.52 -5.74
CA TYR A 252 6.98 -15.04 -7.11
C TYR A 252 6.06 -14.37 -8.11
N VAL A 253 4.85 -14.01 -7.69
CA VAL A 253 3.80 -13.52 -8.59
C VAL A 253 3.97 -12.04 -8.92
N ALA A 254 4.32 -11.20 -7.95
CA ALA A 254 4.39 -9.76 -8.18
C ALA A 254 5.42 -9.33 -9.25
N PRO A 255 6.65 -9.91 -9.32
CA PRO A 255 7.57 -9.60 -10.40
C PRO A 255 7.06 -10.05 -11.78
N LYS A 256 6.31 -11.18 -11.83
CA LYS A 256 5.71 -11.66 -13.09
C LYS A 256 4.57 -10.74 -13.55
N ILE A 257 3.78 -10.24 -12.61
CA ILE A 257 2.74 -9.22 -12.89
C ILE A 257 3.39 -7.95 -13.43
N GLY A 258 4.47 -7.46 -12.82
CA GLY A 258 5.20 -6.31 -13.34
C GLY A 258 5.67 -6.50 -14.80
N LYS A 259 6.23 -7.68 -15.11
CA LYS A 259 6.61 -8.04 -16.48
C LYS A 259 5.41 -8.15 -17.42
N LEU A 260 4.31 -8.71 -16.94
CA LEU A 260 3.06 -8.79 -17.70
C LEU A 260 2.55 -7.39 -18.06
N ILE A 261 2.51 -6.46 -17.10
CA ILE A 261 2.11 -5.07 -17.33
C ILE A 261 3.00 -4.42 -18.40
N SER A 262 4.33 -4.62 -18.32
CA SER A 262 5.26 -4.11 -19.32
C SER A 262 4.99 -4.67 -20.72
N PHE A 263 4.52 -5.91 -20.81
CA PHE A 263 4.28 -6.61 -22.08
C PHE A 263 2.92 -6.24 -22.70
N ILE A 264 1.81 -6.26 -21.91
CA ILE A 264 0.45 -6.04 -22.44
C ILE A 264 -0.01 -4.57 -22.36
N GLY A 265 0.70 -3.74 -21.60
CA GLY A 265 0.38 -2.34 -21.33
C GLY A 265 -0.68 -2.14 -20.24
N GLU A 266 -0.75 -0.92 -19.72
CA GLU A 266 -1.53 -0.57 -18.53
C GLU A 266 -3.04 -0.79 -18.72
N ARG A 267 -3.60 -0.39 -19.88
CA ARG A 267 -5.03 -0.55 -20.15
C ARG A 267 -5.46 -2.02 -20.10
N ARG A 268 -4.74 -2.91 -20.78
CA ARG A 268 -5.07 -4.34 -20.81
C ARG A 268 -4.87 -4.99 -19.45
N ALA A 269 -3.82 -4.59 -18.72
CA ALA A 269 -3.56 -5.07 -17.37
C ALA A 269 -4.71 -4.70 -16.42
N LEU A 270 -5.14 -3.43 -16.41
CA LEU A 270 -6.27 -3.00 -15.60
C LEU A 270 -7.60 -3.63 -16.03
N THR A 271 -7.79 -3.84 -17.32
CA THR A 271 -8.96 -4.59 -17.82
C THR A 271 -8.99 -6.01 -17.25
N LEU A 272 -7.85 -6.70 -17.27
CA LEU A 272 -7.73 -8.06 -16.70
C LEU A 272 -7.97 -8.05 -15.19
N GLU A 273 -7.36 -7.08 -14.44
CA GLU A 273 -7.59 -6.89 -13.01
C GLU A 273 -9.09 -6.76 -12.72
N TYR A 274 -9.76 -5.83 -13.39
CA TYR A 274 -11.15 -5.50 -13.05
C TYR A 274 -12.14 -6.58 -13.45
N CYS A 275 -11.91 -7.26 -14.58
CA CYS A 275 -12.70 -8.45 -14.94
C CYS A 275 -12.54 -9.57 -13.90
N GLY A 276 -11.32 -9.81 -13.42
CA GLY A 276 -11.05 -10.77 -12.36
C GLY A 276 -11.71 -10.39 -11.05
N LEU A 277 -11.61 -9.12 -10.62
CA LEU A 277 -12.20 -8.62 -9.38
C LEU A 277 -13.73 -8.64 -9.42
N ILE A 278 -14.38 -8.35 -10.56
CA ILE A 278 -15.84 -8.49 -10.70
C ILE A 278 -16.24 -9.94 -10.42
N GLY A 279 -15.56 -10.92 -11.03
CA GLY A 279 -15.81 -12.34 -10.80
C GLY A 279 -15.59 -12.74 -9.34
N ILE A 280 -14.51 -12.28 -8.74
CA ILE A 280 -14.16 -12.56 -7.33
C ILE A 280 -15.24 -11.98 -6.38
N PHE A 281 -15.61 -10.71 -6.53
CA PHE A 281 -16.60 -10.08 -5.65
C PHE A 281 -17.98 -10.72 -5.79
N LEU A 282 -18.43 -11.02 -7.02
CA LEU A 282 -19.68 -11.74 -7.22
C LEU A 282 -19.63 -13.16 -6.60
N SER A 283 -18.47 -13.82 -6.68
CA SER A 283 -18.29 -15.13 -6.04
C SER A 283 -18.34 -15.04 -4.51
N TYR A 284 -17.75 -13.99 -3.91
CA TYR A 284 -17.87 -13.75 -2.46
C TYR A 284 -19.32 -13.55 -2.01
N ALA A 285 -20.15 -12.91 -2.83
CA ALA A 285 -21.57 -12.69 -2.50
C ALA A 285 -22.36 -13.99 -2.34
N VAL A 286 -21.93 -15.08 -2.99
CA VAL A 286 -22.65 -16.36 -3.03
C VAL A 286 -21.84 -17.53 -2.47
N VAL A 287 -20.61 -17.32 -1.97
CA VAL A 287 -19.76 -18.40 -1.50
C VAL A 287 -20.27 -19.02 -0.21
N ASP A 288 -20.41 -20.35 -0.20
CA ASP A 288 -20.83 -21.14 0.99
C ASP A 288 -19.78 -22.21 1.37
N ASN A 289 -18.62 -22.22 0.72
CA ASN A 289 -17.52 -23.14 0.98
C ASN A 289 -16.28 -22.38 1.38
N VAL A 290 -15.69 -22.73 2.54
CA VAL A 290 -14.51 -22.06 3.11
C VAL A 290 -13.28 -22.19 2.21
N VAL A 291 -13.08 -23.32 1.52
CA VAL A 291 -11.93 -23.51 0.63
C VAL A 291 -12.02 -22.59 -0.57
N ILE A 292 -13.22 -22.42 -1.14
CA ILE A 292 -13.46 -21.45 -2.22
C ILE A 292 -13.19 -20.02 -1.72
N ALA A 293 -13.65 -19.67 -0.52
CA ALA A 293 -13.41 -18.35 0.08
C ALA A 293 -11.91 -18.06 0.28
N ILE A 294 -11.12 -19.06 0.70
CA ILE A 294 -9.66 -18.98 0.80
C ILE A 294 -9.02 -18.73 -0.58
N VAL A 295 -9.44 -19.48 -1.59
CA VAL A 295 -8.94 -19.32 -2.96
C VAL A 295 -9.28 -17.92 -3.49
N LEU A 296 -10.49 -17.43 -3.26
CA LEU A 296 -10.89 -16.08 -3.65
C LEU A 296 -10.03 -15.03 -2.95
N TYR A 297 -9.71 -15.21 -1.65
CA TYR A 297 -8.85 -14.31 -0.89
C TYR A 297 -7.44 -14.22 -1.48
N ILE A 298 -6.87 -15.36 -1.89
CA ILE A 298 -5.54 -15.39 -2.54
C ILE A 298 -5.60 -14.74 -3.93
N LEU A 299 -6.62 -15.05 -4.73
CA LEU A 299 -6.78 -14.48 -6.07
C LEU A 299 -6.95 -12.96 -6.03
N ASP A 300 -7.73 -12.45 -5.06
CA ASP A 300 -7.94 -11.02 -4.86
C ASP A 300 -6.61 -10.27 -4.64
N HIS A 301 -5.75 -10.79 -3.76
CA HIS A 301 -4.41 -10.24 -3.52
C HIS A 301 -3.51 -10.29 -4.76
N ILE A 302 -3.62 -11.35 -5.58
CA ILE A 302 -2.88 -11.45 -6.83
C ILE A 302 -3.34 -10.36 -7.81
N PHE A 303 -4.65 -10.24 -8.03
CA PHE A 303 -5.19 -9.23 -8.94
C PHE A 303 -4.90 -7.81 -8.45
N PHE A 304 -4.97 -7.56 -7.14
CA PHE A 304 -4.64 -6.26 -6.56
C PHE A 304 -3.19 -5.82 -6.85
N SER A 305 -2.26 -6.75 -7.02
CA SER A 305 -0.88 -6.41 -7.42
C SER A 305 -0.82 -5.78 -8.82
N MET A 306 -1.85 -5.94 -9.66
CA MET A 306 -1.93 -5.31 -10.98
C MET A 306 -2.20 -3.79 -10.89
N ALA A 307 -2.59 -3.26 -9.72
CA ALA A 307 -2.72 -1.82 -9.47
C ALA A 307 -1.40 -1.05 -9.68
N ILE A 308 -0.25 -1.72 -9.82
CA ILE A 308 1.00 -1.15 -10.34
C ILE A 308 0.73 -0.40 -11.65
N ALA A 309 -0.16 -0.92 -12.51
CA ALA A 309 -0.50 -0.32 -13.80
C ALA A 309 -1.10 1.10 -13.67
N ILE A 310 -1.78 1.43 -12.57
CA ILE A 310 -2.27 2.80 -12.32
C ILE A 310 -1.07 3.75 -12.11
N LYS A 311 -0.06 3.32 -11.35
CA LYS A 311 1.12 4.12 -11.08
C LYS A 311 1.97 4.32 -12.33
N THR A 312 2.17 3.27 -13.12
CA THR A 312 2.97 3.35 -14.36
C THR A 312 2.24 4.10 -15.47
N TYR A 313 0.90 4.02 -15.53
CA TYR A 313 0.10 4.91 -16.36
C TYR A 313 0.35 6.38 -16.01
N PHE A 314 0.27 6.72 -14.71
CA PHE A 314 0.56 8.08 -14.27
C PHE A 314 1.99 8.51 -14.62
N GLN A 315 3.00 7.67 -14.41
CA GLN A 315 4.39 7.96 -14.76
C GLN A 315 4.56 8.34 -16.24
N LYS A 316 3.80 7.68 -17.12
CA LYS A 316 3.88 7.92 -18.57
C LYS A 316 3.27 9.25 -19.00
N ILE A 317 2.17 9.66 -18.36
CA ILE A 317 1.43 10.88 -18.70
C ILE A 317 1.87 12.11 -17.90
N ALA A 318 2.53 11.91 -16.77
CA ALA A 318 2.88 13.00 -15.86
C ALA A 318 3.97 13.92 -16.44
N ASP A 319 3.83 15.23 -16.20
CA ASP A 319 4.99 16.11 -16.19
C ASP A 319 5.94 15.64 -15.08
N PRO A 320 7.21 15.34 -15.38
CA PRO A 320 8.15 14.87 -14.38
C PRO A 320 8.24 15.76 -13.12
N ALA A 321 8.01 17.06 -13.26
CA ALA A 321 8.00 18.02 -12.16
C ALA A 321 6.75 17.93 -11.26
N ASP A 322 5.67 17.28 -11.70
CA ASP A 322 4.41 17.14 -10.95
C ASP A 322 4.37 15.84 -10.10
N ILE A 323 5.33 14.94 -10.27
CA ILE A 323 5.27 13.56 -9.70
C ILE A 323 5.18 13.59 -8.18
N SER A 324 6.03 14.36 -7.52
CA SER A 324 6.11 14.39 -6.05
C SER A 324 4.82 14.91 -5.42
N ALA A 325 4.33 16.05 -5.89
CA ALA A 325 3.10 16.65 -5.40
C ALA A 325 1.89 15.73 -5.64
N THR A 326 1.80 15.17 -6.86
CA THR A 326 0.72 14.25 -7.21
C THR A 326 0.78 12.94 -6.43
N ALA A 327 1.95 12.43 -6.07
CA ALA A 327 2.08 11.23 -5.22
C ALA A 327 1.44 11.46 -3.84
N GLY A 328 1.71 12.58 -3.17
CA GLY A 328 1.08 12.93 -1.89
C GLY A 328 -0.44 13.06 -2.00
N ILE A 329 -0.92 13.79 -3.01
CA ILE A 329 -2.35 13.97 -3.28
C ILE A 329 -3.04 12.63 -3.57
N SER A 330 -2.43 11.79 -4.39
CA SER A 330 -2.99 10.48 -4.75
C SER A 330 -3.06 9.54 -3.56
N PHE A 331 -2.08 9.61 -2.67
CA PHE A 331 -2.11 8.85 -1.43
C PHE A 331 -3.29 9.27 -0.55
N THR A 332 -3.52 10.58 -0.41
CA THR A 332 -4.70 11.13 0.28
C THR A 332 -6.00 10.66 -0.38
N ILE A 333 -6.12 10.76 -1.71
CA ILE A 333 -7.31 10.32 -2.46
C ILE A 333 -7.61 8.84 -2.18
N ASN A 334 -6.59 7.98 -2.16
CA ASN A 334 -6.74 6.57 -1.82
C ASN A 334 -7.23 6.37 -0.39
N HIS A 335 -6.78 7.21 0.57
CA HIS A 335 -7.15 7.14 1.97
C HIS A 335 -8.52 7.75 2.30
N ILE A 336 -9.05 8.67 1.48
CA ILE A 336 -10.45 9.12 1.62
C ILE A 336 -11.39 7.92 1.58
N ALA A 337 -11.20 7.04 0.60
CA ALA A 337 -11.98 5.81 0.52
C ALA A 337 -11.75 4.89 1.73
N ALA A 338 -10.50 4.82 2.23
CA ALA A 338 -10.15 3.98 3.37
C ALA A 338 -10.81 4.41 4.70
N VAL A 339 -11.04 5.69 4.87
CA VAL A 339 -11.69 6.23 6.09
C VAL A 339 -13.21 6.11 6.02
N VAL A 340 -13.80 6.43 4.86
CA VAL A 340 -15.26 6.57 4.72
C VAL A 340 -15.95 5.22 4.46
N LEU A 341 -15.40 4.42 3.54
CA LEU A 341 -16.12 3.23 3.06
C LEU A 341 -16.30 2.12 4.09
N PRO A 342 -15.32 1.78 4.96
CA PRO A 342 -15.53 0.72 5.94
C PRO A 342 -16.69 1.03 6.88
N ALA A 343 -16.85 2.29 7.30
CA ALA A 343 -17.96 2.70 8.16
C ALA A 343 -19.32 2.56 7.45
N MET A 344 -19.40 3.03 6.19
CA MET A 344 -20.65 2.92 5.41
C MET A 344 -20.98 1.47 5.06
N LEU A 345 -20.00 0.70 4.60
CA LEU A 345 -20.20 -0.70 4.21
C LEU A 345 -20.43 -1.60 5.43
N GLY A 346 -19.92 -1.25 6.60
CA GLY A 346 -20.22 -1.93 7.85
C GLY A 346 -21.72 -1.85 8.21
N LEU A 347 -22.37 -0.72 7.96
CA LEU A 347 -23.82 -0.61 8.13
C LEU A 347 -24.58 -1.49 7.12
N VAL A 348 -24.09 -1.56 5.88
CA VAL A 348 -24.67 -2.46 4.86
C VAL A 348 -24.47 -3.92 5.24
N TRP A 349 -23.30 -4.28 5.80
CA TRP A 349 -22.97 -5.64 6.24
C TRP A 349 -23.98 -6.18 7.28
N ILE A 350 -24.39 -5.34 8.24
CA ILE A 350 -25.36 -5.73 9.28
C ILE A 350 -26.71 -6.13 8.65
N VAL A 351 -27.09 -5.52 7.53
CA VAL A 351 -28.34 -5.81 6.83
C VAL A 351 -28.20 -7.02 5.91
N ASP A 352 -27.16 -7.02 5.06
CA ASP A 352 -26.84 -8.11 4.14
C ASP A 352 -25.35 -8.03 3.72
N HIS A 353 -24.55 -8.97 4.21
CA HIS A 353 -23.12 -9.06 3.86
C HIS A 353 -22.87 -9.24 2.37
N ARG A 354 -23.81 -9.86 1.62
CA ARG A 354 -23.72 -10.07 0.17
C ARG A 354 -23.73 -8.75 -0.59
N ALA A 355 -24.53 -7.79 -0.10
CA ALA A 355 -24.63 -6.47 -0.71
C ALA A 355 -23.29 -5.73 -0.73
N VAL A 356 -22.44 -5.91 0.28
CA VAL A 356 -21.09 -5.31 0.32
C VAL A 356 -20.24 -5.78 -0.86
N PHE A 357 -20.26 -7.07 -1.18
CA PHE A 357 -19.51 -7.61 -2.30
C PHE A 357 -20.13 -7.24 -3.65
N VAL A 358 -21.47 -7.15 -3.74
CA VAL A 358 -22.13 -6.62 -4.95
C VAL A 358 -21.75 -5.16 -5.19
N ILE A 359 -21.69 -4.32 -4.15
CA ILE A 359 -21.16 -2.94 -4.25
C ILE A 359 -19.70 -2.97 -4.74
N GLY A 360 -18.90 -3.89 -4.24
CA GLY A 360 -17.53 -4.10 -4.71
C GLY A 360 -17.45 -4.42 -6.22
N ALA A 361 -18.32 -5.31 -6.69
CA ALA A 361 -18.43 -5.62 -8.10
C ALA A 361 -18.85 -4.40 -8.94
N VAL A 362 -19.81 -3.60 -8.47
CA VAL A 362 -20.24 -2.36 -9.14
C VAL A 362 -19.08 -1.36 -9.23
N ILE A 363 -18.30 -1.18 -8.14
CA ILE A 363 -17.11 -0.32 -8.14
C ILE A 363 -16.06 -0.86 -9.14
N ALA A 364 -15.89 -2.18 -9.23
CA ALA A 364 -14.99 -2.81 -10.19
C ALA A 364 -15.46 -2.62 -11.65
N VAL A 365 -16.78 -2.70 -11.93
CA VAL A 365 -17.35 -2.37 -13.24
C VAL A 365 -17.09 -0.90 -13.58
N GLY A 366 -17.31 0.03 -12.65
CA GLY A 366 -16.98 1.44 -12.85
C GLY A 366 -15.49 1.63 -13.18
N SER A 367 -14.61 0.91 -12.48
CA SER A 367 -13.17 0.94 -12.75
C SER A 367 -12.81 0.34 -14.10
N LEU A 368 -13.50 -0.72 -14.53
CA LEU A 368 -13.35 -1.33 -15.85
C LEU A 368 -13.70 -0.32 -16.96
N ILE A 369 -14.82 0.37 -16.80
CA ILE A 369 -15.23 1.42 -17.74
C ILE A 369 -14.18 2.52 -17.80
N LEU A 370 -13.73 3.01 -16.65
CA LEU A 370 -12.69 4.05 -16.57
C LEU A 370 -11.36 3.61 -17.20
N SER A 371 -10.98 2.36 -17.05
CA SER A 371 -9.74 1.85 -17.65
C SER A 371 -9.76 1.87 -19.18
N GLN A 372 -10.94 1.85 -19.82
CA GLN A 372 -11.05 1.92 -21.29
C GLN A 372 -10.71 3.31 -21.83
N PHE A 373 -10.74 4.36 -20.98
CA PHE A 373 -10.28 5.68 -21.36
C PHE A 373 -8.75 5.82 -21.37
N ILE A 374 -8.00 4.83 -20.88
CA ILE A 374 -6.52 4.83 -20.95
C ILE A 374 -6.11 4.56 -22.42
N PRO A 375 -5.27 5.41 -23.04
CA PRO A 375 -4.72 5.16 -24.37
C PRO A 375 -3.90 3.86 -24.40
N THR A 376 -3.73 3.26 -25.59
CA THR A 376 -2.84 2.10 -25.78
C THR A 376 -1.38 2.45 -25.51
N ALA A 377 -0.98 3.68 -25.85
CA ALA A 377 0.34 4.24 -25.62
C ALA A 377 0.17 5.58 -24.89
N PRO A 378 -0.03 5.56 -23.56
CA PRO A 378 -0.19 6.79 -22.80
C PRO A 378 1.12 7.58 -22.76
N THR A 379 1.01 8.87 -23.01
CA THR A 379 2.13 9.84 -22.99
C THR A 379 1.60 11.21 -22.57
N GLN A 380 2.50 12.15 -22.31
CA GLN A 380 2.12 13.55 -22.16
C GLN A 380 1.46 14.05 -23.45
N GLY A 381 0.30 14.70 -23.33
CA GLY A 381 -0.52 15.14 -24.46
C GLY A 381 -1.49 14.07 -24.99
N ASN A 382 -1.31 12.80 -24.61
CA ASN A 382 -2.21 11.68 -24.90
C ASN A 382 -2.54 10.96 -23.60
N GLU A 383 -3.10 11.70 -22.64
CA GLU A 383 -3.44 11.17 -21.31
C GLU A 383 -4.71 10.33 -21.37
N ILE A 384 -5.65 10.67 -22.23
CA ILE A 384 -6.99 10.08 -22.26
C ILE A 384 -7.40 9.77 -23.69
N ARG A 385 -7.99 8.61 -23.88
CA ARG A 385 -8.69 8.24 -25.11
C ARG A 385 -10.20 8.33 -24.88
N TRP A 386 -10.92 9.02 -25.73
CA TRP A 386 -12.38 9.00 -25.74
C TRP A 386 -12.86 7.79 -26.56
N PRO A 387 -13.66 6.85 -25.98
CA PRO A 387 -14.11 5.64 -26.71
C PRO A 387 -15.05 5.92 -27.87
N ILE A 388 -15.60 7.13 -27.95
CA ILE A 388 -16.55 7.54 -28.98
C ILE A 388 -15.95 8.77 -29.65
N GLY A 389 -15.33 8.62 -30.84
CA GLY A 389 -14.89 9.74 -31.64
C GLY A 389 -13.47 9.75 -32.19
N GLU A 390 -12.86 8.60 -32.48
CA GLU A 390 -11.72 8.57 -33.42
C GLU A 390 -12.25 8.27 -34.82
N THR A 391 -12.98 9.24 -35.39
CA THR A 391 -13.13 9.31 -36.84
C THR A 391 -12.01 10.22 -37.34
N GLN A 392 -10.95 9.59 -37.90
CA GLN A 392 -10.02 10.14 -38.88
C GLN A 392 -9.59 11.61 -38.74
N ALA A 393 -8.49 11.83 -38.03
CA ALA A 393 -7.55 12.91 -38.30
C ALA A 393 -6.16 12.30 -38.57
N GLU A 394 -6.11 11.26 -39.39
CA GLU A 394 -4.93 10.80 -40.10
C GLU A 394 -5.27 10.88 -41.61
N ASN A 395 -5.11 12.09 -42.15
CA ASN A 395 -4.78 12.39 -43.52
C ASN A 395 -4.91 13.92 -43.73
N ASN A 396 -3.82 14.65 -43.43
CA ASN A 396 -3.33 15.75 -44.27
C ASN A 396 -1.93 16.19 -43.77
#